data_e5fe1d7cf0a3dd2012d09d200a0234c7
#
_entry.id   e5fe1d7cf0a3dd2012d09d200a0234c7
#
_cell.length_a   1.000
_cell.length_b   1.000
_cell.length_c   1.000
_cell.angle_alpha   90.00
_cell.angle_beta   90.00
_cell.angle_gamma   90.00
#
_symmetry.space_group_name_H-M   'P 1'
#
loop_
_entity.id
_entity.type
_entity.pdbx_description
1 polymer ?
#
loop_
_entity_poly.entity_id
_entity_poly.type
_entity_poly.pdbx_seq_one_letter_code
_entity_poly.pdbx_strand_id
1 'polypeptide(L)'
;MKKFFSFLASAALATCAYAQYTNGVFLLNEDWFGHNSSTVNFYSYADGAIQYRVFQKENEGKTLGNTTQFMAQDANNIYFCSKQNYGSTGGRFDIVDAKTLKLKQSFAAFAGGGDTRACSPYSDTKVYVGTTKGLYIYNPTTGEITTTPI
;
A
#
# COMPACT_ATOMS: atom_id res chain seq x y z
N MET A 1 -6.72 60.91 3.83
CA MET A 1 -6.85 59.55 4.38
C MET A 1 -6.49 58.56 3.27
N LYS A 2 -5.27 57.99 3.31
CA LYS A 2 -4.79 57.02 2.32
C LYS A 2 -5.05 55.62 2.88
N LYS A 3 -5.93 54.84 2.23
CA LYS A 3 -6.21 53.43 2.60
C LYS A 3 -5.11 52.57 2.02
N PHE A 4 -4.27 51.98 2.86
CA PHE A 4 -3.34 50.92 2.50
C PHE A 4 -4.12 49.61 2.38
N PHE A 5 -4.20 49.04 1.19
CA PHE A 5 -4.65 47.68 0.96
C PHE A 5 -3.44 46.75 1.10
N SER A 6 -3.39 46.03 2.22
CA SER A 6 -2.45 44.90 2.38
C SER A 6 -2.94 43.70 1.60
N PHE A 7 -2.25 43.37 0.51
CA PHE A 7 -2.43 42.13 -0.22
C PHE A 7 -1.63 41.02 0.52
N LEU A 8 -2.31 40.18 1.28
CA LEU A 8 -1.71 38.95 1.79
C LEU A 8 -1.64 37.95 0.64
N ALA A 9 -0.45 37.80 0.04
CA ALA A 9 -0.17 36.73 -0.90
C ALA A 9 0.00 35.42 -0.09
N SER A 10 -1.04 34.60 -0.05
CA SER A 10 -0.95 33.23 0.44
C SER A 10 -0.12 32.40 -0.55
N ALA A 11 1.16 32.22 -0.26
CA ALA A 11 1.99 31.27 -0.98
C ALA A 11 1.49 29.85 -0.62
N ALA A 12 0.71 29.25 -1.52
CA ALA A 12 0.42 27.84 -1.45
C ALA A 12 1.74 27.08 -1.73
N LEU A 13 2.39 26.61 -0.68
CA LEU A 13 3.47 25.64 -0.78
C LEU A 13 2.87 24.34 -1.35
N ALA A 14 2.96 24.18 -2.67
CA ALA A 14 2.77 22.89 -3.29
C ALA A 14 3.91 22.00 -2.78
N THR A 15 3.62 21.18 -1.77
CA THR A 15 4.52 20.10 -1.37
C THR A 15 4.55 19.09 -2.53
N CYS A 16 5.54 19.21 -3.39
CA CYS A 16 5.86 18.13 -4.31
C CYS A 16 6.13 16.90 -3.44
N ALA A 17 5.28 15.89 -3.55
CA ALA A 17 5.55 14.59 -2.96
C ALA A 17 6.77 14.01 -3.68
N TYR A 18 7.96 14.28 -3.15
CA TYR A 18 9.17 13.63 -3.63
C TYR A 18 9.04 12.14 -3.36
N ALA A 19 9.46 11.33 -4.34
CA ALA A 19 9.57 9.90 -4.19
C ALA A 19 10.54 9.58 -3.03
N GLN A 20 9.98 9.26 -1.88
CA GLN A 20 10.69 9.19 -0.61
C GLN A 20 11.35 7.81 -0.42
N TYR A 21 10.84 6.78 -1.10
CA TYR A 21 11.17 5.38 -0.86
C TYR A 21 11.75 4.71 -2.12
N THR A 22 12.75 5.33 -2.77
CA THR A 22 13.25 4.85 -4.07
C THR A 22 14.67 4.28 -4.04
N ASN A 23 15.45 4.57 -3.00
CA ASN A 23 16.84 4.12 -2.88
C ASN A 23 17.01 3.32 -1.60
N GLY A 24 16.52 2.08 -1.61
CA GLY A 24 16.55 1.24 -0.43
C GLY A 24 15.78 -0.06 -0.61
N VAL A 25 15.45 -0.70 0.50
CA VAL A 25 14.70 -1.95 0.56
C VAL A 25 13.58 -1.87 1.58
N PHE A 26 12.42 -2.40 1.22
CA PHE A 26 11.31 -2.59 2.14
C PHE A 26 11.48 -3.87 2.95
N LEU A 27 11.20 -3.79 4.23
CA LEU A 27 11.17 -4.90 5.17
C LEU A 27 9.73 -5.07 5.64
N LEU A 28 9.06 -6.09 5.11
CA LEU A 28 7.71 -6.45 5.51
C LEU A 28 7.75 -7.26 6.80
N ASN A 29 7.00 -6.81 7.81
CA ASN A 29 6.88 -7.50 9.09
C ASN A 29 5.46 -8.08 9.18
N GLU A 30 5.38 -9.41 9.27
CA GLU A 30 4.10 -10.13 9.41
C GLU A 30 3.36 -9.73 10.68
N ASP A 31 4.12 -9.42 11.74
CA ASP A 31 3.65 -9.10 13.07
C ASP A 31 2.95 -10.29 13.77
N TRP A 32 2.39 -10.06 14.95
CA TRP A 32 1.82 -11.13 15.77
C TRP A 32 0.39 -11.47 15.32
N PHE A 33 0.23 -12.69 14.80
CA PHE A 33 -1.02 -13.22 14.30
C PHE A 33 -2.21 -12.98 15.26
N GLY A 34 -3.24 -12.33 14.74
CA GLY A 34 -4.49 -12.09 15.49
C GLY A 34 -4.41 -10.98 16.55
N HIS A 35 -3.26 -10.34 16.75
CA HIS A 35 -3.08 -9.28 17.76
C HIS A 35 -2.75 -7.92 17.15
N ASN A 36 -1.83 -7.87 16.19
CA ASN A 36 -1.41 -6.63 15.58
C ASN A 36 -1.54 -6.68 14.07
N SER A 37 -1.75 -5.52 13.46
CA SER A 37 -1.65 -5.37 12.01
C SER A 37 -0.20 -5.37 11.57
N SER A 38 0.06 -5.92 10.40
CA SER A 38 1.39 -5.97 9.80
C SER A 38 1.97 -4.59 9.55
N THR A 39 3.28 -4.51 9.49
CA THR A 39 4.01 -3.25 9.31
C THR A 39 5.04 -3.37 8.20
N VAL A 40 5.43 -2.23 7.64
CA VAL A 40 6.52 -2.12 6.66
C VAL A 40 7.53 -1.11 7.15
N ASN A 41 8.80 -1.51 7.14
CA ASN A 41 9.92 -0.62 7.36
C ASN A 41 10.66 -0.39 6.05
N PHE A 42 11.41 0.70 5.96
CA PHE A 42 12.26 1.00 4.81
C PHE A 42 13.68 1.25 5.27
N TYR A 43 14.62 0.49 4.72
CA TYR A 43 16.05 0.73 4.90
C TYR A 43 16.56 1.55 3.73
N SER A 44 17.09 2.73 4.00
CA SER A 44 17.64 3.65 3.01
C SER A 44 19.11 3.35 2.76
N TYR A 45 19.48 3.18 1.50
CA TYR A 45 20.89 3.02 1.10
C TYR A 45 21.66 4.34 1.13
N ALA A 46 20.96 5.48 1.11
CA ALA A 46 21.59 6.79 1.07
C ALA A 46 22.32 7.15 2.37
N ASP A 47 21.73 6.75 3.50
CA ASP A 47 22.20 7.13 4.85
C ASP A 47 22.33 5.93 5.80
N GLY A 48 21.97 4.71 5.36
CA GLY A 48 21.99 3.51 6.18
C GLY A 48 20.93 3.49 7.29
N ALA A 49 19.94 4.37 7.23
CA ALA A 49 18.92 4.49 8.25
C ALA A 49 17.71 3.57 8.00
N ILE A 50 17.08 3.09 9.09
CA ILE A 50 15.80 2.39 9.03
C ILE A 50 14.69 3.34 9.41
N GLN A 51 13.72 3.47 8.52
CA GLN A 51 12.47 4.16 8.79
C GLN A 51 11.41 3.11 9.15
N TYR A 52 10.87 3.22 10.37
CA TYR A 52 9.90 2.25 10.87
C TYR A 52 8.48 2.63 10.48
N ARG A 53 7.64 1.60 10.21
CA ARG A 53 6.19 1.72 10.01
C ARG A 53 5.82 2.73 8.93
N VAL A 54 6.56 2.73 7.82
CA VAL A 54 6.43 3.72 6.75
C VAL A 54 5.04 3.74 6.10
N PHE A 55 4.35 2.59 6.02
CA PHE A 55 2.97 2.57 5.53
C PHE A 55 2.05 3.39 6.46
N GLN A 56 2.09 3.15 7.77
CA GLN A 56 1.25 3.86 8.75
C GLN A 56 1.58 5.36 8.80
N LYS A 57 2.86 5.70 8.66
CA LYS A 57 3.33 7.09 8.61
C LYS A 57 2.73 7.84 7.43
N GLU A 58 2.66 7.20 6.25
CA GLU A 58 2.11 7.82 5.05
C GLU A 58 0.58 7.76 4.94
N ASN A 59 -0.06 6.91 5.75
CA ASN A 59 -1.50 6.67 5.73
C ASN A 59 -2.07 6.77 7.15
N GLU A 60 -2.17 7.98 7.67
CA GLU A 60 -2.63 8.23 9.03
C GLU A 60 -3.96 7.53 9.34
N GLY A 61 -4.03 6.85 10.48
CA GLY A 61 -5.20 6.07 10.89
C GLY A 61 -5.44 4.78 10.10
N LYS A 62 -4.55 4.43 9.15
CA LYS A 62 -4.64 3.19 8.37
C LYS A 62 -3.60 2.17 8.81
N THR A 63 -3.95 0.90 8.65
CA THR A 63 -3.05 -0.24 8.86
C THR A 63 -3.06 -1.13 7.62
N LEU A 64 -2.06 -1.98 7.47
CA LEU A 64 -2.16 -3.15 6.60
C LEU A 64 -3.08 -4.19 7.23
N GLY A 65 -3.44 -5.22 6.48
CA GLY A 65 -4.12 -6.39 7.02
C GLY A 65 -3.24 -7.13 8.05
N ASN A 66 -3.78 -8.17 8.63
CA ASN A 66 -3.07 -9.02 9.58
C ASN A 66 -2.36 -10.16 8.84
N THR A 67 -1.18 -10.50 9.35
CA THR A 67 -0.38 -11.58 8.75
C THR A 67 -0.12 -11.33 7.27
N THR A 68 0.37 -10.12 6.95
CA THR A 68 0.83 -9.77 5.60
C THR A 68 2.14 -10.49 5.35
N GLN A 69 2.11 -11.53 4.54
CA GLN A 69 3.25 -12.43 4.33
C GLN A 69 3.96 -12.21 3.01
N PHE A 70 3.35 -11.46 2.12
CA PHE A 70 3.90 -11.28 0.78
C PHE A 70 3.73 -9.85 0.30
N MET A 71 4.75 -9.37 -0.40
CA MET A 71 4.78 -8.08 -1.05
C MET A 71 5.38 -8.23 -2.44
N ALA A 72 4.77 -7.60 -3.43
CA ALA A 72 5.34 -7.44 -4.76
C ALA A 72 5.27 -5.99 -5.21
N GLN A 73 6.10 -5.63 -6.19
CA GLN A 73 6.18 -4.27 -6.70
C GLN A 73 6.28 -4.27 -8.22
N ASP A 74 5.61 -3.31 -8.85
CA ASP A 74 5.87 -2.86 -10.22
C ASP A 74 6.36 -1.41 -10.24
N ALA A 75 6.42 -0.79 -11.40
CA ALA A 75 6.88 0.60 -11.53
C ALA A 75 6.00 1.63 -10.80
N ASN A 76 4.71 1.34 -10.59
CA ASN A 76 3.71 2.28 -10.13
C ASN A 76 3.07 1.91 -8.80
N ASN A 77 3.13 0.64 -8.42
CA ASN A 77 2.40 0.12 -7.26
C ASN A 77 3.25 -0.86 -6.44
N ILE A 78 2.96 -0.90 -5.15
CA ILE A 78 3.34 -2.01 -4.26
C ILE A 78 2.05 -2.69 -3.83
N TYR A 79 2.07 -4.01 -3.84
CA TYR A 79 0.96 -4.90 -3.53
C TYR A 79 1.26 -5.67 -2.27
N PHE A 80 0.36 -5.66 -1.29
CA PHE A 80 0.48 -6.40 -0.05
C PHE A 80 -0.58 -7.49 0.02
N CYS A 81 -0.15 -8.70 0.33
CA CYS A 81 -1.01 -9.87 0.49
C CYS A 81 -1.08 -10.26 1.96
N SER A 82 -2.27 -10.11 2.55
CA SER A 82 -2.55 -10.40 3.96
C SER A 82 -3.51 -11.58 4.09
N LYS A 83 -3.25 -12.50 5.00
CA LYS A 83 -4.17 -13.63 5.25
C LYS A 83 -5.51 -13.17 5.77
N GLN A 84 -5.51 -12.16 6.63
CA GLN A 84 -6.68 -11.69 7.35
C GLN A 84 -6.72 -10.18 7.44
N ASN A 85 -7.88 -9.66 7.78
CA ASN A 85 -8.11 -8.24 8.05
C ASN A 85 -8.81 -8.00 9.40
N TYR A 86 -8.83 -9.00 10.29
CA TYR A 86 -9.50 -8.90 11.58
C TYR A 86 -8.89 -7.81 12.45
N GLY A 87 -9.73 -6.85 12.89
CA GLY A 87 -9.28 -5.73 13.73
C GLY A 87 -8.35 -4.72 13.07
N SER A 88 -8.12 -4.84 11.73
CA SER A 88 -7.33 -3.89 10.96
C SER A 88 -8.21 -3.00 10.08
N THR A 89 -7.67 -1.85 9.64
CA THR A 89 -8.30 -1.02 8.60
C THR A 89 -7.86 -1.43 7.19
N GLY A 90 -6.82 -2.26 7.06
CA GLY A 90 -6.32 -2.80 5.80
C GLY A 90 -7.11 -4.02 5.33
N GLY A 91 -6.90 -4.37 4.09
CA GLY A 91 -7.54 -5.49 3.42
C GLY A 91 -6.72 -6.78 3.43
N ARG A 92 -7.23 -7.76 2.73
CA ARG A 92 -6.47 -8.96 2.37
C ARG A 92 -5.54 -8.70 1.18
N PHE A 93 -5.86 -7.69 0.39
CA PHE A 93 -5.01 -7.23 -0.72
C PHE A 93 -5.06 -5.70 -0.75
N ASP A 94 -3.94 -5.09 -0.41
CA ASP A 94 -3.77 -3.63 -0.35
C ASP A 94 -2.82 -3.18 -1.45
N ILE A 95 -3.18 -2.12 -2.16
CA ILE A 95 -2.41 -1.53 -3.24
C ILE A 95 -2.02 -0.10 -2.86
N VAL A 96 -0.74 0.20 -2.89
CA VAL A 96 -0.21 1.52 -2.60
C VAL A 96 0.60 2.07 -3.78
N ASP A 97 0.76 3.36 -3.83
CA ASP A 97 1.67 4.02 -4.77
C ASP A 97 3.13 3.68 -4.44
N ALA A 98 3.90 3.24 -5.43
CA ALA A 98 5.28 2.77 -5.22
C ALA A 98 6.25 3.86 -4.76
N LYS A 99 5.94 5.13 -5.01
CA LYS A 99 6.83 6.26 -4.69
C LYS A 99 6.49 6.92 -3.35
N THR A 100 5.20 6.95 -3.01
CA THR A 100 4.69 7.70 -1.86
C THR A 100 4.13 6.81 -0.76
N LEU A 101 3.94 5.52 -1.01
CA LEU A 101 3.25 4.54 -0.15
C LEU A 101 1.80 4.91 0.20
N LYS A 102 1.22 5.90 -0.46
CA LYS A 102 -0.19 6.25 -0.26
C LYS A 102 -1.09 5.12 -0.71
N LEU A 103 -2.03 4.73 0.14
CA LEU A 103 -3.01 3.69 -0.16
C LEU A 103 -3.90 4.13 -1.32
N LYS A 104 -3.90 3.35 -2.39
CA LYS A 104 -4.76 3.54 -3.57
C LYS A 104 -6.05 2.75 -3.45
N GLN A 105 -5.94 1.49 -3.04
CA GLN A 105 -7.08 0.58 -2.97
C GLN A 105 -6.85 -0.52 -1.95
N SER A 106 -7.94 -1.03 -1.40
CA SER A 106 -7.94 -2.12 -0.42
C SER A 106 -9.11 -3.06 -0.67
N PHE A 107 -8.83 -4.35 -0.73
CA PHE A 107 -9.84 -5.40 -0.86
C PHE A 107 -9.91 -6.18 0.46
N ALA A 108 -10.97 -5.97 1.22
CA ALA A 108 -11.19 -6.64 2.49
C ALA A 108 -11.45 -8.15 2.32
N ALA A 109 -12.03 -8.55 1.19
CA ALA A 109 -12.32 -9.94 0.86
C ALA A 109 -12.37 -10.14 -0.66
N PHE A 110 -12.23 -11.40 -1.08
CA PHE A 110 -12.48 -11.83 -2.46
C PHE A 110 -13.87 -12.46 -2.55
N ALA A 111 -14.51 -12.37 -3.71
CA ALA A 111 -15.88 -12.86 -3.89
C ALA A 111 -16.04 -14.36 -3.58
N GLY A 112 -15.05 -15.18 -3.91
CA GLY A 112 -14.98 -16.61 -3.56
C GLY A 112 -14.43 -16.89 -2.16
N GLY A 113 -14.11 -15.87 -1.37
CA GLY A 113 -13.43 -15.99 -0.09
C GLY A 113 -11.95 -16.36 -0.23
N GLY A 114 -11.36 -16.78 0.86
CA GLY A 114 -9.96 -17.24 0.92
C GLY A 114 -9.00 -16.17 1.42
N ASP A 115 -7.88 -16.67 1.94
CA ASP A 115 -6.78 -15.86 2.42
C ASP A 115 -5.82 -15.60 1.26
N THR A 116 -5.37 -14.37 1.10
CA THR A 116 -4.36 -14.04 0.12
C THR A 116 -3.01 -14.61 0.52
N ARG A 117 -2.26 -15.11 -0.45
CA ARG A 117 -0.97 -15.78 -0.22
C ARG A 117 0.18 -15.09 -0.94
N ALA A 118 -0.02 -14.74 -2.20
CA ALA A 118 1.00 -14.12 -3.04
C ALA A 118 0.33 -13.34 -4.17
N CYS A 119 1.09 -12.45 -4.80
CA CYS A 119 0.69 -11.82 -6.04
C CYS A 119 1.89 -11.70 -6.98
N SER A 120 1.61 -11.58 -8.28
CA SER A 120 2.63 -11.42 -9.30
C SER A 120 2.18 -10.37 -10.30
N PRO A 121 2.76 -9.16 -10.27
CA PRO A 121 2.57 -8.18 -11.33
C PRO A 121 3.11 -8.75 -12.65
N TYR A 122 2.27 -8.71 -13.69
CA TYR A 122 2.61 -9.23 -15.01
C TYR A 122 2.64 -8.12 -16.08
N SER A 123 1.68 -7.18 -16.00
CA SER A 123 1.57 -6.05 -16.92
C SER A 123 0.79 -4.92 -16.28
N ASP A 124 0.70 -3.77 -16.95
CA ASP A 124 -0.08 -2.60 -16.49
C ASP A 124 -1.59 -2.88 -16.32
N THR A 125 -2.07 -3.98 -16.86
CA THR A 125 -3.48 -4.39 -16.79
C THR A 125 -3.69 -5.71 -16.08
N LYS A 126 -2.63 -6.36 -15.57
CA LYS A 126 -2.74 -7.70 -15.02
C LYS A 126 -1.77 -7.96 -13.87
N VAL A 127 -2.34 -8.23 -12.70
CA VAL A 127 -1.66 -8.77 -11.52
C VAL A 127 -2.37 -10.05 -11.12
N TYR A 128 -1.64 -11.14 -11.05
CA TYR A 128 -2.17 -12.39 -10.53
C TYR A 128 -2.17 -12.35 -9.01
N VAL A 129 -3.29 -12.74 -8.39
CA VAL A 129 -3.46 -12.76 -6.94
C VAL A 129 -3.88 -14.14 -6.50
N GLY A 130 -2.96 -14.87 -5.89
CA GLY A 130 -3.18 -16.22 -5.36
C GLY A 130 -3.82 -16.18 -3.97
N THR A 131 -4.89 -16.94 -3.82
CA THR A 131 -5.59 -17.13 -2.55
C THR A 131 -5.70 -18.62 -2.21
N THR A 132 -6.15 -18.94 -1.00
CA THR A 132 -6.46 -20.34 -0.62
C THR A 132 -7.67 -20.93 -1.38
N LYS A 133 -8.39 -20.13 -2.15
CA LYS A 133 -9.58 -20.53 -2.90
C LYS A 133 -9.43 -20.41 -4.41
N GLY A 134 -8.27 -20.01 -4.89
CA GLY A 134 -7.97 -19.92 -6.31
C GLY A 134 -7.18 -18.69 -6.70
N LEU A 135 -7.00 -18.51 -7.98
CA LEU A 135 -6.23 -17.43 -8.59
C LEU A 135 -7.19 -16.36 -9.13
N TYR A 136 -6.98 -15.12 -8.74
CA TYR A 136 -7.72 -13.96 -9.22
C TYR A 136 -6.82 -13.08 -10.10
N ILE A 137 -7.42 -12.24 -10.93
CA ILE A 137 -6.72 -11.21 -11.70
C ILE A 137 -7.20 -9.84 -11.25
N TYR A 138 -6.25 -9.01 -10.81
CA TYR A 138 -6.45 -7.59 -10.56
C TYR A 138 -5.93 -6.79 -11.76
N ASN A 139 -6.71 -5.79 -12.18
CA ASN A 139 -6.33 -4.85 -13.23
C ASN A 139 -5.93 -3.51 -12.61
N PRO A 140 -4.62 -3.16 -12.56
CA PRO A 140 -4.16 -1.90 -11.98
C PRO A 140 -4.69 -0.64 -12.67
N THR A 141 -5.04 -0.73 -13.96
CA THR A 141 -5.55 0.40 -14.74
C THR A 141 -7.01 0.73 -14.40
N THR A 142 -7.86 -0.30 -14.23
CA THR A 142 -9.29 -0.10 -13.92
C THR A 142 -9.58 -0.18 -12.42
N GLY A 143 -8.68 -0.75 -11.63
CA GLY A 143 -8.90 -1.00 -10.21
C GLY A 143 -9.84 -2.19 -9.94
N GLU A 144 -10.17 -2.99 -10.93
CA GLU A 144 -11.09 -4.11 -10.81
C GLU A 144 -10.35 -5.42 -10.54
N ILE A 145 -11.00 -6.31 -9.78
CA ILE A 145 -10.55 -7.68 -9.56
C ILE A 145 -11.62 -8.66 -10.02
N THR A 146 -11.23 -9.79 -10.59
CA THR A 146 -12.18 -10.82 -11.03
C THR A 146 -13.05 -11.28 -9.86
N THR A 147 -14.33 -11.54 -10.13
CA THR A 147 -15.30 -11.99 -9.11
C THR A 147 -15.26 -13.50 -8.89
N THR A 148 -14.69 -14.25 -9.83
CA THR A 148 -14.48 -15.70 -9.73
C THR A 148 -13.00 -16.02 -9.94
N PRO A 149 -12.45 -17.03 -9.23
CA PRO A 149 -11.11 -17.50 -9.51
C PRO A 149 -11.04 -18.17 -10.90
N ILE A 150 -9.86 -18.12 -11.51
CA ILE A 150 -9.53 -18.80 -12.76
C ILE A 150 -8.79 -20.10 -12.50
#